data_d9abaeb67de86a31d953f8b79b9591e5
#
_entry.id   d9abaeb67de86a31d953f8b79b9591e5
#
_cell.length_a   1.000
_cell.length_b   1.000
_cell.length_c   1.000
_cell.angle_alpha   90.00
_cell.angle_beta   90.00
_cell.angle_gamma   90.00
#
_symmetry.space_group_name_H-M   'P 1'
#
loop_
_entity.id
_entity.type
_entity.pdbx_description
1 polymer ?
#
loop_
_entity_poly.entity_id
_entity_poly.type
_entity_poly.pdbx_seq_one_letter_code
_entity_poly.pdbx_strand_id
1 'polypeptide(L)'
;MLRVWGGGIYEPDIFYELCDEIGIMVWQDFMFACSMYPANQEFLDSVKKEAEYQVNRLKSHPSIVLWCGNNEIAIAWQGWGWKEELPSSVWDDYAKIFHQVLPEVCKNLDSKRFYWPSSPGYSTKLPENNQIYGSGDNHYWGVWHGGESFDAFEKNIGRFMSEYGMQSF
;
A
#
# COMPACT_ATOMS: atom_id res chain seq x y z
N MET A 1 -8.11 -13.66 2.72
CA MET A 1 -7.07 -12.64 3.06
C MET A 1 -7.76 -11.41 3.58
N LEU A 2 -7.20 -10.78 4.61
CA LEU A 2 -7.59 -9.44 5.08
C LEU A 2 -6.48 -8.45 4.74
N ARG A 3 -6.84 -7.19 4.52
CA ARG A 3 -5.89 -6.10 4.34
C ARG A 3 -6.02 -5.12 5.51
N VAL A 4 -4.91 -4.86 6.18
CA VAL A 4 -4.80 -3.75 7.14
C VAL A 4 -4.39 -2.53 6.35
N TRP A 5 -5.37 -1.67 6.08
CA TRP A 5 -5.28 -0.56 5.15
C TRP A 5 -4.48 0.63 5.71
N GLY A 6 -3.66 1.26 4.86
CA GLY A 6 -2.73 2.33 5.24
C GLY A 6 -3.36 3.64 5.69
N GLY A 7 -4.66 3.85 5.50
CA GLY A 7 -5.40 5.00 6.04
C GLY A 7 -6.03 4.75 7.42
N GLY A 8 -5.71 3.60 8.05
CA GLY A 8 -6.21 3.22 9.36
C GLY A 8 -5.15 3.27 10.45
N ILE A 9 -5.10 2.21 11.25
CA ILE A 9 -4.12 1.99 12.32
C ILE A 9 -3.53 0.59 12.20
N TYR A 10 -2.37 0.35 12.78
CA TYR A 10 -1.89 -1.02 12.99
C TYR A 10 -2.77 -1.72 14.02
N GLU A 11 -3.26 -2.90 13.69
CA GLU A 11 -4.13 -3.68 14.55
C GLU A 11 -3.41 -4.14 15.83
N PRO A 12 -4.13 -4.41 16.92
CA PRO A 12 -3.57 -4.99 18.14
C PRO A 12 -3.09 -6.43 17.89
N ASP A 13 -2.16 -6.91 18.72
CA ASP A 13 -1.53 -8.23 18.57
C ASP A 13 -2.54 -9.37 18.45
N ILE A 14 -3.64 -9.30 19.22
CA ILE A 14 -4.70 -10.31 19.18
C ILE A 14 -5.31 -10.49 17.79
N PHE A 15 -5.36 -9.46 16.96
CA PHE A 15 -5.85 -9.58 15.57
C PHE A 15 -4.95 -10.53 14.77
N TYR A 16 -3.62 -10.34 14.87
CA TYR A 16 -2.67 -11.18 14.14
C TYR A 16 -2.60 -12.59 14.71
N GLU A 17 -2.67 -12.74 16.05
CA GLU A 17 -2.76 -14.05 16.72
C GLU A 17 -3.97 -14.85 16.22
N LEU A 18 -5.13 -14.22 16.13
CA LEU A 18 -6.35 -14.87 15.60
C LEU A 18 -6.21 -15.22 14.11
N CYS A 19 -5.59 -14.33 13.31
CA CYS A 19 -5.33 -14.64 11.91
C CYS A 19 -4.38 -15.83 11.75
N ASP A 20 -3.36 -15.94 12.61
CA ASP A 20 -2.45 -17.08 12.65
C ASP A 20 -3.17 -18.37 13.00
N GLU A 21 -4.01 -18.34 14.05
CA GLU A 21 -4.76 -19.52 14.54
C GLU A 21 -5.77 -20.02 13.51
N ILE A 22 -6.50 -19.10 12.87
CA ILE A 22 -7.58 -19.42 11.91
C ILE A 22 -7.01 -19.68 10.50
N GLY A 23 -5.78 -19.31 10.23
CA GLY A 23 -5.14 -19.44 8.91
C GLY A 23 -5.58 -18.37 7.91
N ILE A 24 -5.85 -17.15 8.37
CA ILE A 24 -6.23 -16.02 7.51
C ILE A 24 -4.97 -15.23 7.12
N MET A 25 -4.67 -15.16 5.83
CA MET A 25 -3.58 -14.31 5.33
C MET A 25 -3.86 -12.84 5.55
N VAL A 26 -2.83 -12.08 5.93
CA VAL A 26 -2.87 -10.63 6.14
C VAL A 26 -1.95 -9.93 5.16
N TRP A 27 -2.51 -8.98 4.43
CA TRP A 27 -1.79 -7.94 3.70
C TRP A 27 -1.64 -6.74 4.62
N GLN A 28 -0.43 -6.37 4.99
CA GLN A 28 -0.15 -5.28 5.92
C GLN A 28 0.38 -4.05 5.19
N ASP A 29 -0.39 -2.96 5.20
CA ASP A 29 0.11 -1.65 4.78
C ASP A 29 0.90 -0.98 5.92
N PHE A 30 1.92 -0.19 5.56
CA PHE A 30 2.38 0.91 6.40
C PHE A 30 1.35 2.05 6.36
N MET A 31 1.26 2.84 7.43
CA MET A 31 0.18 3.82 7.61
C MET A 31 0.37 5.08 6.76
N PHE A 32 0.31 4.90 5.44
CA PHE A 32 0.37 5.94 4.42
C PHE A 32 -0.75 5.72 3.40
N ALA A 33 -1.59 6.75 3.18
CA ALA A 33 -2.70 6.66 2.23
C ALA A 33 -3.04 8.02 1.62
N CYS A 34 -3.33 8.06 0.33
CA CYS A 34 -3.99 9.15 -0.40
C CYS A 34 -3.45 10.56 -0.09
N SER A 35 -2.15 10.67 0.21
CA SER A 35 -1.50 11.95 0.50
C SER A 35 -0.02 11.90 0.16
N MET A 36 0.58 13.04 -0.20
CA MET A 36 2.02 13.16 -0.32
C MET A 36 2.62 13.53 1.05
N TYR A 37 3.81 12.98 1.32
CA TYR A 37 4.51 13.15 2.58
C TYR A 37 5.88 13.78 2.35
N PRO A 38 6.37 14.62 3.27
CA PRO A 38 7.71 15.20 3.15
C PRO A 38 8.78 14.14 3.43
N ALA A 39 9.98 14.33 2.87
CA ALA A 39 11.12 13.48 3.16
C ALA A 39 12.33 14.27 3.66
N ASN A 40 12.07 15.23 4.58
CA ASN A 40 13.14 15.81 5.37
C ASN A 40 13.68 14.75 6.36
N GLN A 41 14.90 14.95 6.83
CA GLN A 41 15.60 13.94 7.64
C GLN A 41 14.84 13.55 8.91
N GLU A 42 14.25 14.51 9.61
CA GLU A 42 13.48 14.25 10.82
C GLU A 42 12.28 13.33 10.56
N PHE A 43 11.53 13.59 9.47
CA PHE A 43 10.40 12.75 9.07
C PHE A 43 10.86 11.36 8.64
N LEU A 44 11.92 11.25 7.83
CA LEU A 44 12.47 9.95 7.41
C LEU A 44 12.95 9.12 8.62
N ASP A 45 13.57 9.75 9.60
CA ASP A 45 14.01 9.07 10.83
C ASP A 45 12.80 8.57 11.65
N SER A 46 11.72 9.34 11.69
CA SER A 46 10.46 8.95 12.33
C SER A 46 9.82 7.76 11.62
N VAL A 47 9.68 7.84 10.29
CA VAL A 47 9.15 6.74 9.44
C VAL A 47 9.97 5.47 9.63
N LYS A 48 11.30 5.58 9.62
CA LYS A 48 12.19 4.43 9.83
C LYS A 48 11.99 3.78 11.19
N LYS A 49 11.92 4.56 12.25
CA LYS A 49 11.69 4.06 13.62
C LYS A 49 10.34 3.37 13.75
N GLU A 50 9.27 3.95 13.20
CA GLU A 50 7.95 3.33 13.20
C GLU A 50 7.95 2.02 12.42
N ALA A 51 8.53 2.01 11.22
CA ALA A 51 8.62 0.81 10.40
C ALA A 51 9.44 -0.29 11.10
N GLU A 52 10.59 0.04 11.69
CA GLU A 52 11.41 -0.91 12.44
C GLU A 52 10.64 -1.49 13.64
N TYR A 53 9.91 -0.68 14.36
CA TYR A 53 9.08 -1.12 15.48
C TYR A 53 7.99 -2.09 15.01
N GLN A 54 7.22 -1.71 14.00
CA GLN A 54 6.10 -2.52 13.52
C GLN A 54 6.55 -3.82 12.84
N VAL A 55 7.60 -3.77 12.01
CA VAL A 55 8.14 -4.98 11.40
C VAL A 55 8.68 -5.93 12.47
N ASN A 56 9.41 -5.45 13.47
CA ASN A 56 9.90 -6.29 14.57
C ASN A 56 8.76 -6.90 15.39
N ARG A 57 7.69 -6.13 15.65
CA ARG A 57 6.50 -6.61 16.37
C ARG A 57 5.78 -7.72 15.60
N LEU A 58 5.66 -7.56 14.28
CA LEU A 58 4.74 -8.37 13.48
C LEU A 58 5.41 -9.48 12.65
N LYS A 59 6.72 -9.45 12.44
CA LYS A 59 7.43 -10.41 11.57
C LYS A 59 7.34 -11.89 11.99
N SER A 60 6.99 -12.16 13.24
CA SER A 60 6.81 -13.53 13.73
C SER A 60 5.45 -14.13 13.36
N HIS A 61 4.48 -13.33 12.92
CA HIS A 61 3.16 -13.80 12.54
C HIS A 61 3.17 -14.44 11.15
N PRO A 62 2.91 -15.75 11.02
CA PRO A 62 2.89 -16.42 9.73
C PRO A 62 1.72 -15.98 8.84
N SER A 63 0.67 -15.41 9.42
CA SER A 63 -0.46 -14.84 8.68
C SER A 63 -0.07 -13.68 7.77
N ILE A 64 0.93 -12.85 8.15
CA ILE A 64 1.38 -11.74 7.32
C ILE A 64 2.13 -12.28 6.10
N VAL A 65 1.61 -12.00 4.91
CA VAL A 65 2.17 -12.52 3.65
C VAL A 65 2.95 -11.48 2.85
N LEU A 66 2.67 -10.19 3.05
CA LEU A 66 3.40 -9.11 2.43
C LEU A 66 3.31 -7.80 3.23
N TRP A 67 4.27 -6.92 2.98
CA TRP A 67 4.30 -5.53 3.43
C TRP A 67 3.99 -4.61 2.26
N CYS A 68 3.10 -3.64 2.44
CA CYS A 68 2.77 -2.65 1.42
C CYS A 68 3.13 -1.24 1.88
N GLY A 69 3.79 -0.48 1.03
CA GLY A 69 4.31 0.85 1.36
C GLY A 69 3.21 1.87 1.57
N ASN A 70 2.23 1.93 0.68
CA ASN A 70 1.15 2.92 0.76
C ASN A 70 -0.09 2.51 -0.03
N ASN A 71 -1.19 3.19 0.31
CA ASN A 71 -2.43 3.16 -0.46
C ASN A 71 -2.53 4.36 -1.40
N GLU A 72 -2.67 4.10 -2.69
CA GLU A 72 -3.06 4.99 -3.78
C GLU A 72 -2.18 6.22 -4.04
N ILE A 73 -1.01 6.37 -3.42
CA ILE A 73 -0.17 7.55 -3.64
C ILE A 73 0.41 7.58 -5.06
N ALA A 74 0.88 6.42 -5.57
CA ALA A 74 1.44 6.35 -6.93
C ALA A 74 0.39 6.59 -8.00
N ILE A 75 -0.82 6.03 -7.84
CA ILE A 75 -1.92 6.24 -8.79
C ILE A 75 -2.44 7.69 -8.72
N ALA A 76 -2.50 8.28 -7.53
CA ALA A 76 -2.89 9.67 -7.36
C ALA A 76 -1.91 10.64 -8.04
N TRP A 77 -0.62 10.40 -7.89
CA TRP A 77 0.40 11.16 -8.61
C TRP A 77 0.21 11.13 -10.13
N GLN A 78 -0.08 9.96 -10.68
CA GLN A 78 -0.17 9.78 -12.12
C GLN A 78 -1.55 10.07 -12.71
N GLY A 79 -2.64 9.90 -11.96
CA GLY A 79 -3.99 9.92 -12.49
C GLY A 79 -4.96 10.90 -11.85
N TRP A 80 -4.61 11.51 -10.68
CA TRP A 80 -5.51 12.45 -10.00
C TRP A 80 -5.11 13.92 -10.18
N GLY A 81 -4.17 14.21 -11.10
CA GLY A 81 -3.71 15.56 -11.37
C GLY A 81 -2.58 16.06 -10.47
N TRP A 82 -2.11 15.28 -9.50
CA TRP A 82 -1.09 15.74 -8.55
C TRP A 82 0.26 16.04 -9.20
N LYS A 83 0.60 15.32 -10.27
CA LYS A 83 1.83 15.54 -11.03
C LYS A 83 1.86 16.93 -11.70
N GLU A 84 0.71 17.45 -12.10
CA GLU A 84 0.53 18.75 -12.73
C GLU A 84 0.42 19.87 -11.70
N GLU A 85 -0.11 19.58 -10.51
CA GLU A 85 -0.41 20.57 -9.46
C GLU A 85 0.72 20.74 -8.45
N LEU A 86 1.53 19.70 -8.22
CA LEU A 86 2.56 19.70 -7.17
C LEU A 86 3.97 19.81 -7.77
N PRO A 87 4.93 20.38 -7.02
CA PRO A 87 6.33 20.37 -7.44
C PRO A 87 6.89 18.96 -7.65
N SER A 88 7.74 18.75 -8.65
CA SER A 88 8.36 17.45 -8.93
C SER A 88 9.19 16.88 -7.76
N SER A 89 9.72 17.75 -6.90
CA SER A 89 10.45 17.35 -5.68
C SER A 89 9.61 16.49 -4.73
N VAL A 90 8.28 16.62 -4.78
CA VAL A 90 7.35 15.79 -3.98
C VAL A 90 7.41 14.32 -4.41
N TRP A 91 7.66 14.07 -5.70
CA TRP A 91 7.87 12.71 -6.21
C TRP A 91 9.23 12.12 -5.80
N ASP A 92 10.26 12.97 -5.68
CA ASP A 92 11.54 12.55 -5.10
C ASP A 92 11.39 12.15 -3.64
N ASP A 93 10.56 12.86 -2.89
CA ASP A 93 10.24 12.53 -1.49
C ASP A 93 9.45 11.22 -1.39
N TYR A 94 8.49 10.98 -2.27
CA TYR A 94 7.81 9.69 -2.41
C TYR A 94 8.82 8.55 -2.62
N ALA A 95 9.76 8.73 -3.53
CA ALA A 95 10.78 7.72 -3.84
C ALA A 95 11.67 7.39 -2.62
N LYS A 96 12.06 8.39 -1.83
CA LYS A 96 12.85 8.18 -0.61
C LYS A 96 12.13 7.31 0.41
N ILE A 97 10.83 7.58 0.65
CA ILE A 97 10.04 6.82 1.64
C ILE A 97 9.77 5.41 1.12
N PHE A 98 9.12 5.29 -0.04
CA PHE A 98 8.52 4.03 -0.50
C PHE A 98 9.44 3.14 -1.33
N HIS A 99 10.54 3.69 -1.88
CA HIS A 99 11.50 2.91 -2.66
C HIS A 99 12.90 2.85 -2.03
N GLN A 100 13.13 3.52 -0.89
CA GLN A 100 14.41 3.44 -0.18
C GLN A 100 14.22 3.03 1.30
N VAL A 101 13.60 3.88 2.14
CA VAL A 101 13.52 3.67 3.60
C VAL A 101 12.72 2.41 3.95
N LEU A 102 11.47 2.31 3.52
CA LEU A 102 10.60 1.19 3.88
C LEU A 102 11.11 -0.17 3.35
N PRO A 103 11.49 -0.30 2.05
CA PRO A 103 12.03 -1.56 1.56
C PRO A 103 13.36 -1.94 2.21
N GLU A 104 14.21 -0.98 2.60
CA GLU A 104 15.42 -1.26 3.35
C GLU A 104 15.12 -1.85 4.73
N VAL A 105 14.17 -1.27 5.46
CA VAL A 105 13.72 -1.80 6.76
C VAL A 105 13.18 -3.22 6.61
N CYS A 106 12.28 -3.44 5.65
CA CYS A 106 11.73 -4.77 5.39
C CYS A 106 12.82 -5.78 5.02
N LYS A 107 13.74 -5.42 4.13
CA LYS A 107 14.86 -6.28 3.74
C LYS A 107 15.76 -6.66 4.91
N ASN A 108 16.03 -5.72 5.81
CA ASN A 108 16.93 -5.94 6.93
C ASN A 108 16.30 -6.76 8.07
N LEU A 109 14.99 -6.60 8.31
CA LEU A 109 14.30 -7.19 9.45
C LEU A 109 13.43 -8.39 9.10
N ASP A 110 12.93 -8.47 7.86
CA ASP A 110 12.01 -9.52 7.39
C ASP A 110 12.21 -9.81 5.90
N SER A 111 13.41 -10.20 5.52
CA SER A 111 13.82 -10.43 4.12
C SER A 111 13.07 -11.53 3.37
N LYS A 112 12.29 -12.33 4.09
CA LYS A 112 11.52 -13.44 3.50
C LYS A 112 10.16 -12.99 2.95
N ARG A 113 9.60 -11.88 3.46
CA ARG A 113 8.32 -11.35 2.99
C ARG A 113 8.52 -10.35 1.87
N PHE A 114 7.57 -10.38 0.97
CA PHE A 114 7.54 -9.48 -0.16
C PHE A 114 7.17 -8.07 0.28
N TYR A 115 7.86 -7.07 -0.25
CA TYR A 115 7.52 -5.65 -0.09
C TYR A 115 6.91 -5.11 -1.38
N TRP A 116 5.72 -4.52 -1.30
CA TRP A 116 4.99 -3.89 -2.39
C TRP A 116 4.94 -2.38 -2.18
N PRO A 117 5.51 -1.54 -3.06
CA PRO A 117 5.68 -0.11 -2.77
C PRO A 117 4.39 0.68 -2.66
N SER A 118 3.38 0.35 -3.48
CA SER A 118 2.09 1.05 -3.53
C SER A 118 0.98 0.12 -3.99
N SER A 119 -0.22 0.27 -3.44
CA SER A 119 -1.43 -0.43 -3.88
C SER A 119 -2.44 0.62 -4.39
N PRO A 120 -2.99 0.51 -5.63
CA PRO A 120 -2.60 -0.48 -6.64
C PRO A 120 -1.20 -0.20 -7.16
N GLY A 121 -0.54 -1.27 -7.60
CA GLY A 121 0.80 -1.18 -8.16
C GLY A 121 1.02 -2.23 -9.25
N TYR A 122 2.03 -2.03 -10.06
CA TYR A 122 2.37 -2.95 -11.16
C TYR A 122 3.85 -3.34 -11.17
N SER A 123 4.65 -2.73 -10.33
CA SER A 123 6.09 -2.98 -10.27
C SER A 123 6.67 -2.59 -8.90
N THR A 124 7.72 -3.28 -8.50
CA THR A 124 8.55 -2.88 -7.36
C THR A 124 9.49 -1.71 -7.69
N LYS A 125 9.59 -1.34 -8.98
CA LYS A 125 10.37 -0.18 -9.43
C LYS A 125 9.52 1.09 -9.40
N LEU A 126 10.20 2.22 -9.24
CA LEU A 126 9.55 3.53 -9.36
C LEU A 126 8.90 3.66 -10.74
N PRO A 127 7.62 4.04 -10.84
CA PRO A 127 6.95 4.18 -12.12
C PRO A 127 7.58 5.27 -13.00
N GLU A 128 7.98 4.91 -14.20
CA GLU A 128 8.55 5.85 -15.18
C GLU A 128 7.49 6.49 -16.10
N ASN A 129 6.36 5.79 -16.30
CA ASN A 129 5.29 6.19 -17.22
C ASN A 129 3.90 5.88 -16.63
N ASN A 130 2.83 6.38 -17.27
CA ASN A 130 1.42 6.21 -16.87
C ASN A 130 0.89 4.74 -16.94
N GLN A 131 1.73 3.74 -16.76
CA GLN A 131 1.32 2.33 -16.74
C GLN A 131 0.89 1.92 -15.33
N ILE A 132 -0.34 2.26 -14.96
CA ILE A 132 -0.87 1.94 -13.64
C ILE A 132 -1.69 0.64 -13.66
N TYR A 133 -2.07 0.17 -14.85
CA TYR A 133 -2.97 -0.98 -15.02
C TYR A 133 -2.32 -2.10 -15.84
N GLY A 134 -2.60 -3.34 -15.45
CA GLY A 134 -2.29 -4.51 -16.26
C GLY A 134 -1.43 -5.60 -15.62
N SER A 135 -0.70 -5.31 -14.54
CA SER A 135 0.02 -6.31 -13.75
C SER A 135 0.06 -5.88 -12.30
N GLY A 136 0.06 -6.82 -11.35
CA GLY A 136 -0.05 -6.51 -9.94
C GLY A 136 -1.49 -6.50 -9.46
N ASP A 137 -1.78 -5.64 -8.48
CA ASP A 137 -3.11 -5.51 -7.90
C ASP A 137 -3.91 -4.36 -8.52
N ASN A 138 -5.23 -4.40 -8.33
CA ASN A 138 -6.13 -3.42 -8.91
C ASN A 138 -7.10 -2.89 -7.85
N HIS A 139 -7.41 -1.59 -7.95
CA HIS A 139 -8.52 -0.94 -7.28
C HIS A 139 -9.61 -0.64 -8.30
N TYR A 140 -10.85 -1.00 -8.01
CA TYR A 140 -11.98 -0.70 -8.87
C TYR A 140 -13.13 -0.05 -8.10
N TRP A 141 -13.32 1.23 -8.36
CA TRP A 141 -14.33 2.07 -7.71
C TRP A 141 -15.37 2.63 -8.70
N GLY A 142 -15.45 2.08 -9.90
CA GLY A 142 -16.37 2.54 -10.96
C GLY A 142 -17.84 2.54 -10.53
N VAL A 143 -18.28 1.52 -9.80
CA VAL A 143 -19.66 1.43 -9.30
C VAL A 143 -19.95 2.48 -8.22
N TRP A 144 -18.99 2.77 -7.34
CA TRP A 144 -19.19 3.75 -6.26
C TRP A 144 -18.93 5.18 -6.73
N HIS A 145 -17.70 5.49 -7.13
CA HIS A 145 -17.30 6.84 -7.53
C HIS A 145 -17.66 7.17 -8.96
N GLY A 146 -17.63 6.20 -9.85
CA GLY A 146 -17.94 6.38 -11.28
C GLY A 146 -19.43 6.34 -11.61
N GLY A 147 -20.29 5.96 -10.66
CA GLY A 147 -21.74 5.81 -10.90
C GLY A 147 -22.10 4.70 -11.89
N GLU A 148 -21.22 3.75 -12.12
CA GLU A 148 -21.46 2.62 -13.01
C GLU A 148 -22.46 1.62 -12.42
N SER A 149 -23.11 0.83 -13.29
CA SER A 149 -24.02 -0.23 -12.85
C SER A 149 -23.29 -1.40 -12.18
N PHE A 150 -23.98 -2.22 -11.40
CA PHE A 150 -23.43 -3.42 -10.78
C PHE A 150 -22.80 -4.41 -11.76
N ASP A 151 -23.31 -4.48 -12.98
CA ASP A 151 -22.76 -5.34 -14.07
C ASP A 151 -21.30 -4.97 -14.41
N ALA A 152 -20.86 -3.77 -14.04
CA ALA A 152 -19.50 -3.35 -14.26
C ALA A 152 -18.48 -4.15 -13.41
N PHE A 153 -18.88 -4.71 -12.27
CA PHE A 153 -18.02 -5.62 -11.51
C PHE A 153 -17.65 -6.89 -12.30
N GLU A 154 -18.56 -7.41 -13.14
CA GLU A 154 -18.27 -8.59 -13.96
C GLU A 154 -17.29 -8.30 -15.10
N LYS A 155 -17.22 -7.04 -15.54
CA LYS A 155 -16.38 -6.60 -16.67
C LYS A 155 -15.00 -6.12 -16.25
N ASN A 156 -14.85 -5.70 -14.99
CA ASN A 156 -13.63 -5.11 -14.45
C ASN A 156 -12.98 -6.04 -13.41
N ILE A 157 -12.69 -7.28 -13.81
CA ILE A 157 -12.04 -8.28 -12.98
C ILE A 157 -10.55 -8.27 -13.27
N GLY A 158 -9.75 -7.76 -12.34
CA GLY A 158 -8.29 -7.89 -12.35
C GLY A 158 -7.83 -9.26 -11.82
N ARG A 159 -6.56 -9.59 -12.05
CA ARG A 159 -5.97 -10.82 -11.49
C ARG A 159 -5.96 -10.82 -9.95
N PHE A 160 -5.79 -9.67 -9.34
CA PHE A 160 -5.86 -9.46 -7.90
C PHE A 160 -6.57 -8.13 -7.62
N MET A 161 -7.76 -8.22 -7.03
CA MET A 161 -8.55 -7.05 -6.65
C MET A 161 -8.28 -6.76 -5.18
N SER A 162 -7.42 -5.78 -4.89
CA SER A 162 -7.06 -5.37 -3.54
C SER A 162 -8.07 -4.40 -2.92
N GLU A 163 -8.79 -3.65 -3.77
CA GLU A 163 -9.93 -2.82 -3.37
C GLU A 163 -11.03 -2.85 -4.42
N TYR A 164 -12.27 -2.95 -3.96
CA TYR A 164 -13.48 -2.74 -4.74
C TYR A 164 -14.66 -2.58 -3.78
N GLY A 165 -15.75 -2.00 -4.26
CA GLY A 165 -16.95 -1.89 -3.43
C GLY A 165 -17.93 -0.85 -3.95
N MET A 166 -18.98 -0.64 -3.16
CA MET A 166 -20.02 0.33 -3.45
C MET A 166 -20.10 1.41 -2.37
N GLN A 167 -19.84 1.08 -1.12
CA GLN A 167 -19.83 2.02 0.01
C GLN A 167 -18.99 1.46 1.16
N SER A 168 -18.58 2.34 2.05
CA SER A 168 -17.97 1.95 3.34
C SER A 168 -19.05 1.68 4.40
N PHE A 169 -18.74 0.85 5.35
CA PHE A 169 -19.57 0.53 6.51
C PHE A 169 -19.24 1.42 7.69
#